data_4cbd4395a79789bbe2d92e9f5ad83779
#
_entry.id   4cbd4395a79789bbe2d92e9f5ad83779
#
_cell.length_a   1.000
_cell.length_b   1.000
_cell.length_c   1.000
_cell.angle_alpha   90.00
_cell.angle_beta   90.00
_cell.angle_gamma   90.00
#
_symmetry.space_group_name_H-M   'P 1'
#
loop_
_entity.id
_entity.type
_entity.pdbx_description
1 polymer ?
#
loop_
_entity_poly.entity_id
_entity_poly.type
_entity_poly.pdbx_seq_one_letter_code
_entity_poly.pdbx_strand_id
1 'polypeptide(L)'
;MKLWGGRFRKSENKLMEEFNQSFGYDNVLYKKDIEGSLAHVYMQVKCGLLTAEEGKAITDGLVGILEDIESGKLPLDGNYEDIHTFTEANLIERIGETGKKLHTARSRNDQVAVDMRLYAKEKGAEIADLTAMLKDIIKAKAEENPCIMPGYTHLQRAQVVTFKHHLMAYHSMFSRDEKRLRNALEILDECPLGCGALAGTTHDINREITSEKLGFKKPVDNFMDGVSDRDYLLELMSDFSIIMMHLSRLSEELILWSSQEFKFVEIDDLYSTGSSIMPQKKNPDGAELIRGKTGRVYGNLFSLFTVMKGIPLAYNKDMQEDKEGFFDSVRTLEMCLEIMARMIETLKVRDDNMKKAVKGGFLNATEVADYLVKKGTAFRDAHGIVGNIVIYCEDHDKAIEELTLEELSQFSDVFDEEIYDFIDYENILNKGIKKNLKW
;
A
#
# COMPACT_ATOMS: atom_id res chain seq x y z
N MET A 1 -18.71 22.84 22.21
CA MET A 1 -18.60 24.32 22.17
C MET A 1 -18.58 24.76 20.71
N LYS A 2 -19.27 25.84 20.34
CA LYS A 2 -19.24 26.38 18.96
C LYS A 2 -18.59 27.75 18.96
N LEU A 3 -17.70 27.98 18.01
CA LEU A 3 -16.97 29.24 17.85
C LEU A 3 -17.66 30.19 16.83
N TRP A 4 -18.80 29.76 16.28
CA TRP A 4 -19.63 30.51 15.33
C TRP A 4 -21.09 30.54 15.78
N GLY A 5 -21.89 31.51 15.35
CA GLY A 5 -23.31 31.53 15.70
C GLY A 5 -23.96 32.91 15.76
N GLY A 6 -23.19 33.98 15.63
CA GLY A 6 -23.67 35.34 15.81
C GLY A 6 -24.85 35.80 14.92
N ARG A 7 -25.12 35.08 13.82
CA ARG A 7 -26.27 35.39 12.90
C ARG A 7 -27.52 34.55 13.21
N PHE A 8 -27.37 33.44 13.95
CA PHE A 8 -28.48 32.50 14.12
C PHE A 8 -29.42 32.94 15.23
N ARG A 9 -30.74 32.88 14.97
CA ARG A 9 -31.80 33.27 15.92
C ARG A 9 -32.32 32.09 16.75
N LYS A 10 -31.90 30.85 16.43
CA LYS A 10 -32.28 29.61 17.10
C LYS A 10 -31.03 28.78 17.40
N SER A 11 -31.08 28.03 18.49
CA SER A 11 -30.07 26.99 18.76
C SER A 11 -30.18 25.87 17.73
N GLU A 12 -29.07 25.27 17.38
CA GLU A 12 -29.04 24.10 16.51
C GLU A 12 -29.76 22.92 17.17
N ASN A 13 -30.34 22.05 16.34
CA ASN A 13 -30.94 20.81 16.79
C ASN A 13 -29.86 19.79 17.13
N LYS A 14 -30.02 19.04 18.22
CA LYS A 14 -29.03 18.03 18.69
C LYS A 14 -28.71 17.00 17.60
N LEU A 15 -29.70 16.51 16.85
CA LEU A 15 -29.50 15.58 15.73
C LEU A 15 -28.61 16.20 14.62
N MET A 16 -28.78 17.51 14.35
CA MET A 16 -27.94 18.19 13.37
C MET A 16 -26.51 18.38 13.88
N GLU A 17 -26.33 18.62 15.17
CA GLU A 17 -24.99 18.64 15.79
C GLU A 17 -24.27 17.30 15.64
N GLU A 18 -24.95 16.21 15.98
CA GLU A 18 -24.42 14.84 15.84
C GLU A 18 -24.12 14.50 14.36
N PHE A 19 -24.96 14.93 13.43
CA PHE A 19 -24.77 14.71 11.99
C PHE A 19 -23.58 15.47 11.40
N ASN A 20 -23.33 16.70 11.88
CA ASN A 20 -22.24 17.55 11.40
C ASN A 20 -20.86 17.25 12.02
N GLN A 21 -20.86 16.61 13.18
CA GLN A 21 -19.66 16.40 13.98
C GLN A 21 -18.69 15.44 13.28
N SER A 22 -17.40 15.82 13.27
CA SER A 22 -16.29 14.99 12.76
C SER A 22 -15.27 14.60 13.82
N PHE A 23 -15.34 15.17 15.02
CA PHE A 23 -14.35 14.97 16.07
C PHE A 23 -14.10 13.49 16.42
N GLY A 24 -15.12 12.63 16.29
CA GLY A 24 -15.00 11.20 16.56
C GLY A 24 -13.99 10.46 15.66
N TYR A 25 -13.64 11.02 14.51
CA TYR A 25 -12.71 10.41 13.56
C TYR A 25 -11.59 11.34 13.11
N ASP A 26 -11.78 12.68 13.11
CA ASP A 26 -10.73 13.63 12.72
C ASP A 26 -9.75 13.96 13.84
N ASN A 27 -10.01 13.49 15.06
CA ASN A 27 -9.10 13.64 16.18
C ASN A 27 -7.71 13.05 15.94
N VAL A 28 -7.54 12.16 14.97
CA VAL A 28 -6.23 11.63 14.54
C VAL A 28 -5.33 12.74 13.96
N LEU A 29 -5.90 13.86 13.53
CA LEU A 29 -5.20 15.00 12.96
C LEU A 29 -4.61 15.96 14.04
N TYR A 30 -4.77 15.69 15.33
CA TYR A 30 -4.39 16.62 16.40
C TYR A 30 -2.96 17.17 16.27
N LYS A 31 -2.00 16.29 15.87
CA LYS A 31 -0.61 16.73 15.65
C LYS A 31 -0.50 17.70 14.49
N LYS A 32 -1.21 17.41 13.39
CA LYS A 32 -1.15 18.21 12.17
C LYS A 32 -1.85 19.56 12.32
N ASP A 33 -2.97 19.59 13.03
CA ASP A 33 -3.65 20.84 13.38
C ASP A 33 -2.77 21.75 14.25
N ILE A 34 -2.08 21.18 15.26
CA ILE A 34 -1.14 21.94 16.10
C ILE A 34 0.09 22.38 15.29
N GLU A 35 0.66 21.51 14.44
CA GLU A 35 1.78 21.82 13.56
C GLU A 35 1.44 22.95 12.58
N GLY A 36 0.30 22.88 11.90
CA GLY A 36 -0.23 23.93 11.03
C GLY A 36 -0.46 25.24 11.76
N SER A 37 -1.03 25.17 12.98
CA SER A 37 -1.28 26.33 13.84
C SER A 37 0.03 26.99 14.32
N LEU A 38 1.06 26.22 14.68
CA LEU A 38 2.38 26.74 15.06
C LEU A 38 3.05 27.49 13.90
N ALA A 39 2.98 26.94 12.68
CA ALA A 39 3.51 27.61 11.49
C ALA A 39 2.75 28.90 11.18
N HIS A 40 1.43 28.90 11.36
CA HIS A 40 0.58 30.08 11.17
C HIS A 40 0.93 31.19 12.16
N VAL A 41 1.07 30.88 13.45
CA VAL A 41 1.49 31.84 14.51
C VAL A 41 2.86 32.41 14.19
N TYR A 42 3.82 31.56 13.79
CA TYR A 42 5.14 32.04 13.40
C TYR A 42 5.09 33.08 12.28
N MET A 43 4.29 32.81 11.24
CA MET A 43 4.05 33.73 10.14
C MET A 43 3.36 35.02 10.60
N GLN A 44 2.32 34.93 11.45
CA GLN A 44 1.61 36.10 12.00
C GLN A 44 2.56 37.05 12.76
N VAL A 45 3.49 36.53 13.57
CA VAL A 45 4.51 37.32 14.25
C VAL A 45 5.47 37.98 13.26
N LYS A 46 5.95 37.22 12.27
CA LYS A 46 6.86 37.72 11.23
C LYS A 46 6.25 38.83 10.38
N CYS A 47 4.94 38.76 10.13
CA CYS A 47 4.19 39.76 9.37
C CYS A 47 3.62 40.89 10.24
N GLY A 48 3.86 40.89 11.55
CA GLY A 48 3.42 41.95 12.46
C GLY A 48 1.93 41.91 12.82
N LEU A 49 1.24 40.79 12.58
CA LEU A 49 -0.16 40.58 12.97
C LEU A 49 -0.31 40.25 14.46
N LEU A 50 0.73 39.70 15.06
CA LEU A 50 0.87 39.44 16.49
C LEU A 50 2.16 40.05 17.00
N THR A 51 2.15 40.50 18.28
CA THR A 51 3.40 40.84 18.97
C THR A 51 4.22 39.58 19.27
N ALA A 52 5.49 39.72 19.55
CA ALA A 52 6.34 38.60 19.92
C ALA A 52 5.84 37.90 21.22
N GLU A 53 5.32 38.66 22.19
CA GLU A 53 4.77 38.14 23.44
C GLU A 53 3.48 37.32 23.18
N GLU A 54 2.57 37.84 22.35
CA GLU A 54 1.35 37.12 21.97
C GLU A 54 1.66 35.85 21.23
N GLY A 55 2.58 35.91 20.24
CA GLY A 55 3.03 34.73 19.48
C GLY A 55 3.67 33.68 20.38
N LYS A 56 4.48 34.09 21.35
CA LYS A 56 5.07 33.19 22.33
C LYS A 56 3.99 32.52 23.20
N ALA A 57 3.04 33.29 23.72
CA ALA A 57 1.98 32.76 24.58
C ALA A 57 1.11 31.70 23.81
N ILE A 58 0.77 31.96 22.53
CA ILE A 58 0.03 31.02 21.71
C ILE A 58 0.87 29.78 21.43
N THR A 59 2.16 29.96 21.09
CA THR A 59 3.07 28.83 20.84
C THR A 59 3.22 27.93 22.05
N ASP A 60 3.50 28.52 23.23
CA ASP A 60 3.64 27.77 24.49
C ASP A 60 2.31 27.05 24.84
N GLY A 61 1.16 27.70 24.61
CA GLY A 61 -0.16 27.09 24.79
C GLY A 61 -0.41 25.90 23.91
N LEU A 62 -0.10 25.97 22.60
CA LEU A 62 -0.26 24.87 21.62
C LEU A 62 0.69 23.70 21.94
N VAL A 63 1.95 23.98 22.26
CA VAL A 63 2.92 22.95 22.67
C VAL A 63 2.45 22.24 23.94
N GLY A 64 1.97 23.00 24.94
CA GLY A 64 1.43 22.39 26.15
C GLY A 64 0.16 21.56 25.94
N ILE A 65 -0.68 21.90 24.94
CA ILE A 65 -1.83 21.05 24.54
C ILE A 65 -1.32 19.73 23.95
N LEU A 66 -0.33 19.79 23.04
CA LEU A 66 0.26 18.61 22.43
C LEU A 66 0.85 17.66 23.49
N GLU A 67 1.65 18.20 24.41
CA GLU A 67 2.25 17.44 25.52
C GLU A 67 1.19 16.79 26.43
N ASP A 68 0.10 17.51 26.74
CA ASP A 68 -0.97 16.98 27.57
C ASP A 68 -1.78 15.88 26.85
N ILE A 69 -1.97 15.96 25.52
CA ILE A 69 -2.59 14.89 24.72
C ILE A 69 -1.66 13.67 24.73
N GLU A 70 -0.40 13.84 24.39
CA GLU A 70 0.57 12.73 24.28
C GLU A 70 0.83 12.01 25.62
N SER A 71 0.78 12.77 26.72
CA SER A 71 0.87 12.18 28.07
C SER A 71 -0.44 11.56 28.59
N GLY A 72 -1.54 11.69 27.85
CA GLY A 72 -2.87 11.22 28.26
C GLY A 72 -3.55 12.08 29.32
N LYS A 73 -2.98 13.24 29.65
CA LYS A 73 -3.57 14.18 30.61
C LYS A 73 -4.77 14.94 30.04
N LEU A 74 -4.75 15.19 28.73
CA LEU A 74 -5.85 15.77 27.98
C LEU A 74 -6.37 14.71 26.98
N PRO A 75 -7.45 13.98 27.30
CA PRO A 75 -8.00 12.98 26.41
C PRO A 75 -8.64 13.62 25.16
N LEU A 76 -8.53 12.95 24.03
CA LEU A 76 -9.19 13.32 22.77
C LEU A 76 -10.65 12.87 22.78
N ASP A 77 -11.43 13.43 23.70
CA ASP A 77 -12.84 13.14 23.88
C ASP A 77 -13.67 14.42 24.12
N GLY A 78 -14.98 14.29 24.24
CA GLY A 78 -15.87 15.41 24.50
C GLY A 78 -16.75 15.79 23.29
N ASN A 79 -17.59 16.82 23.49
CA ASN A 79 -18.55 17.28 22.51
C ASN A 79 -18.01 18.51 21.76
N TYR A 80 -17.12 18.26 20.79
CA TYR A 80 -16.57 19.26 19.88
C TYR A 80 -17.04 18.99 18.46
N GLU A 81 -17.12 20.02 17.63
CA GLU A 81 -17.52 19.88 16.22
C GLU A 81 -16.43 19.12 15.43
N ASP A 82 -15.17 19.50 15.63
CA ASP A 82 -13.99 18.96 14.97
C ASP A 82 -12.75 19.10 15.85
N ILE A 83 -11.62 18.54 15.43
CA ILE A 83 -10.33 18.64 16.13
C ILE A 83 -9.86 20.09 16.25
N HIS A 84 -10.14 20.91 15.26
CA HIS A 84 -9.74 22.32 15.25
C HIS A 84 -10.46 23.11 16.35
N THR A 85 -11.76 22.85 16.53
CA THR A 85 -12.56 23.42 17.63
C THR A 85 -12.05 22.97 18.99
N PHE A 86 -11.64 21.70 19.10
CA PHE A 86 -11.01 21.15 20.31
C PHE A 86 -9.72 21.91 20.64
N THR A 87 -8.81 22.03 19.68
CA THR A 87 -7.52 22.72 19.88
C THR A 87 -7.71 24.18 20.26
N GLU A 88 -8.57 24.92 19.53
CA GLU A 88 -8.84 26.32 19.77
C GLU A 88 -9.52 26.57 21.13
N ALA A 89 -10.48 25.74 21.52
CA ALA A 89 -11.16 25.83 22.82
C ALA A 89 -10.18 25.62 23.99
N ASN A 90 -9.36 24.59 23.93
CA ASN A 90 -8.34 24.33 24.94
C ASN A 90 -7.27 25.43 25.01
N LEU A 91 -6.90 26.01 23.86
CA LEU A 91 -5.97 27.13 23.82
C LEU A 91 -6.59 28.37 24.51
N ILE A 92 -7.85 28.71 24.20
CA ILE A 92 -8.54 29.84 24.85
C ILE A 92 -8.69 29.61 26.34
N GLU A 93 -8.98 28.39 26.78
CA GLU A 93 -9.03 28.07 28.22
C GLU A 93 -7.69 28.30 28.94
N ARG A 94 -6.56 28.00 28.29
CA ARG A 94 -5.20 28.16 28.85
C ARG A 94 -4.72 29.60 28.91
N ILE A 95 -4.93 30.36 27.81
CA ILE A 95 -4.29 31.68 27.66
C ILE A 95 -5.28 32.84 27.45
N GLY A 96 -6.57 32.56 27.58
CA GLY A 96 -7.63 33.58 27.53
C GLY A 96 -7.76 34.26 26.16
N GLU A 97 -7.99 35.61 26.20
CA GLU A 97 -8.26 36.41 24.99
C GLU A 97 -7.17 36.33 23.92
N THR A 98 -5.91 36.09 24.30
CA THR A 98 -4.79 35.95 23.37
C THR A 98 -4.97 34.72 22.49
N GLY A 99 -5.56 33.64 23.00
CA GLY A 99 -5.84 32.42 22.24
C GLY A 99 -6.80 32.64 21.05
N LYS A 100 -7.74 33.57 21.18
CA LYS A 100 -8.68 33.94 20.11
C LYS A 100 -8.02 34.59 18.89
N LYS A 101 -6.81 35.09 19.03
CA LYS A 101 -6.04 35.71 17.94
C LYS A 101 -5.44 34.72 16.97
N LEU A 102 -5.34 33.44 17.35
CA LEU A 102 -4.77 32.37 16.52
C LEU A 102 -5.46 32.30 15.13
N HIS A 103 -6.79 32.48 15.10
CA HIS A 103 -7.57 32.31 13.84
C HIS A 103 -7.44 33.51 12.87
N THR A 104 -6.78 34.62 13.27
CA THR A 104 -6.63 35.81 12.42
C THR A 104 -5.95 35.45 11.09
N ALA A 105 -6.54 35.92 9.97
CA ALA A 105 -6.07 35.66 8.59
C ALA A 105 -6.14 34.20 8.11
N ARG A 106 -6.88 33.33 8.80
CA ARG A 106 -7.10 31.92 8.45
C ARG A 106 -8.58 31.60 8.33
N SER A 107 -8.92 30.63 7.49
CA SER A 107 -10.23 30.00 7.43
C SER A 107 -10.16 28.55 7.91
N ARG A 108 -11.28 27.99 8.36
CA ARG A 108 -11.39 26.56 8.59
C ARG A 108 -11.06 25.75 7.30
N ASN A 109 -11.35 26.30 6.12
CA ASN A 109 -11.15 25.64 4.84
C ASN A 109 -9.67 25.39 4.54
N ASP A 110 -8.79 26.41 4.66
CA ASP A 110 -7.35 26.22 4.43
C ASP A 110 -6.66 25.50 5.59
N GLN A 111 -7.20 25.59 6.80
CA GLN A 111 -6.75 24.82 7.97
C GLN A 111 -6.98 23.30 7.75
N VAL A 112 -8.20 22.89 7.41
CA VAL A 112 -8.51 21.48 7.11
C VAL A 112 -7.68 20.97 5.94
N ALA A 113 -7.52 21.79 4.89
CA ALA A 113 -6.74 21.40 3.71
C ALA A 113 -5.28 21.16 4.03
N VAL A 114 -4.64 22.00 4.84
CA VAL A 114 -3.22 21.79 5.21
C VAL A 114 -3.04 20.60 6.14
N ASP A 115 -3.94 20.37 7.08
CA ASP A 115 -3.85 19.24 8.01
C ASP A 115 -3.97 17.90 7.29
N MET A 116 -4.91 17.80 6.35
CA MET A 116 -5.06 16.60 5.51
C MET A 116 -3.85 16.37 4.61
N ARG A 117 -3.25 17.43 4.03
CA ARG A 117 -2.02 17.30 3.22
C ARG A 117 -0.81 16.88 4.06
N LEU A 118 -0.65 17.45 5.26
CA LEU A 118 0.43 17.06 6.18
C LEU A 118 0.30 15.60 6.60
N TYR A 119 -0.92 15.18 6.95
CA TYR A 119 -1.19 13.78 7.30
C TYR A 119 -0.95 12.83 6.11
N ALA A 120 -1.45 13.18 4.93
CA ALA A 120 -1.25 12.40 3.72
C ALA A 120 0.23 12.29 3.32
N LYS A 121 1.00 13.38 3.46
CA LYS A 121 2.44 13.42 3.21
C LYS A 121 3.20 12.49 4.15
N GLU A 122 2.93 12.55 5.45
CA GLU A 122 3.55 11.68 6.46
C GLU A 122 3.20 10.22 6.21
N LYS A 123 1.91 9.90 6.12
CA LYS A 123 1.44 8.52 5.97
C LYS A 123 1.79 7.90 4.62
N GLY A 124 1.76 8.70 3.56
CA GLY A 124 2.25 8.26 2.25
C GLY A 124 3.73 7.90 2.25
N ALA A 125 4.56 8.67 2.97
CA ALA A 125 5.99 8.37 3.15
C ALA A 125 6.22 7.10 3.97
N GLU A 126 5.52 6.93 5.09
CA GLU A 126 5.58 5.72 5.92
C GLU A 126 5.20 4.46 5.13
N ILE A 127 4.12 4.54 4.33
CA ILE A 127 3.68 3.42 3.48
C ILE A 127 4.71 3.13 2.36
N ALA A 128 5.34 4.16 1.80
CA ALA A 128 6.42 3.97 0.82
C ALA A 128 7.62 3.24 1.44
N ASP A 129 7.99 3.58 2.68
CA ASP A 129 9.07 2.93 3.42
C ASP A 129 8.71 1.48 3.80
N LEU A 130 7.47 1.22 4.23
CA LEU A 130 6.97 -0.15 4.48
C LEU A 130 6.97 -1.00 3.20
N THR A 131 6.60 -0.40 2.06
CA THR A 131 6.63 -1.07 0.75
C THR A 131 8.07 -1.41 0.34
N ALA A 132 9.02 -0.49 0.56
CA ALA A 132 10.43 -0.72 0.33
C ALA A 132 10.99 -1.83 1.24
N MET A 133 10.62 -1.84 2.51
CA MET A 133 10.99 -2.89 3.47
C MET A 133 10.48 -4.26 3.01
N LEU A 134 9.20 -4.39 2.65
CA LEU A 134 8.63 -5.64 2.14
C LEU A 134 9.37 -6.13 0.88
N LYS A 135 9.65 -5.23 -0.05
CA LYS A 135 10.42 -5.50 -1.28
C LYS A 135 11.79 -6.11 -0.95
N ASP A 136 12.52 -5.53 0.02
CA ASP A 136 13.85 -6.02 0.41
C ASP A 136 13.79 -7.37 1.13
N ILE A 137 12.77 -7.62 1.96
CA ILE A 137 12.51 -8.92 2.59
C ILE A 137 12.21 -9.99 1.53
N ILE A 138 11.38 -9.67 0.52
CA ILE A 138 11.09 -10.59 -0.60
C ILE A 138 12.37 -10.94 -1.35
N LYS A 139 13.24 -9.95 -1.62
CA LYS A 139 14.53 -10.17 -2.26
C LYS A 139 15.42 -11.07 -1.44
N ALA A 140 15.57 -10.82 -0.14
CA ALA A 140 16.37 -11.64 0.76
C ALA A 140 15.87 -13.10 0.78
N LYS A 141 14.54 -13.30 0.95
CA LYS A 141 13.93 -14.63 0.92
C LYS A 141 14.15 -15.36 -0.41
N ALA A 142 14.10 -14.64 -1.51
CA ALA A 142 14.37 -15.16 -2.85
C ALA A 142 15.85 -15.62 -3.00
N GLU A 143 16.78 -14.83 -2.48
CA GLU A 143 18.21 -15.15 -2.54
C GLU A 143 18.61 -16.34 -1.65
N GLU A 144 17.97 -16.46 -0.49
CA GLU A 144 18.15 -17.62 0.41
C GLU A 144 17.62 -18.93 -0.18
N ASN A 145 16.64 -18.88 -1.09
CA ASN A 145 15.92 -20.05 -1.61
C ASN A 145 15.90 -20.10 -3.14
N PRO A 146 17.04 -20.33 -3.81
CA PRO A 146 17.11 -20.40 -5.28
C PRO A 146 16.61 -21.74 -5.85
N CYS A 147 15.81 -22.50 -5.11
CA CYS A 147 15.38 -23.85 -5.44
C CYS A 147 14.49 -23.91 -6.67
N ILE A 148 14.51 -25.06 -7.35
CA ILE A 148 13.67 -25.35 -8.52
C ILE A 148 12.23 -25.55 -8.08
N MET A 149 11.28 -24.97 -8.85
CA MET A 149 9.85 -25.21 -8.68
C MET A 149 9.13 -25.23 -10.02
N PRO A 150 7.93 -25.86 -10.10
CA PRO A 150 7.11 -25.73 -11.29
C PRO A 150 6.53 -24.32 -11.40
N GLY A 151 6.63 -23.72 -12.59
CA GLY A 151 5.91 -22.51 -12.96
C GLY A 151 4.53 -22.86 -13.53
N TYR A 152 3.55 -22.00 -13.28
CA TYR A 152 2.15 -22.24 -13.62
C TYR A 152 1.60 -21.18 -14.55
N THR A 153 0.80 -21.64 -15.53
CA THR A 153 -0.16 -20.83 -16.27
C THR A 153 -1.52 -21.51 -16.18
N HIS A 154 -2.61 -20.78 -16.01
CA HIS A 154 -3.96 -21.35 -15.83
C HIS A 154 -4.07 -22.38 -14.67
N LEU A 155 -3.22 -22.24 -13.63
CA LEU A 155 -3.04 -23.22 -12.55
C LEU A 155 -2.60 -24.63 -13.05
N GLN A 156 -2.14 -24.74 -14.30
CA GLN A 156 -1.50 -25.92 -14.84
C GLN A 156 0.02 -25.74 -14.82
N ARG A 157 0.74 -26.83 -14.57
CA ARG A 157 2.21 -26.84 -14.66
C ARG A 157 2.62 -26.54 -16.10
N ALA A 158 3.53 -25.58 -16.29
CA ALA A 158 3.89 -25.09 -17.61
C ALA A 158 5.37 -25.24 -17.92
N GLN A 159 6.22 -24.58 -17.14
CA GLN A 159 7.67 -24.60 -17.34
C GLN A 159 8.40 -24.65 -15.99
N VAL A 160 9.64 -25.12 -15.99
CA VAL A 160 10.48 -25.07 -14.79
C VAL A 160 10.93 -23.64 -14.55
N VAL A 161 10.81 -23.21 -13.28
CA VAL A 161 11.31 -21.90 -12.79
C VAL A 161 12.05 -22.10 -11.48
N THR A 162 12.59 -21.04 -10.90
CA THR A 162 13.06 -21.06 -9.53
C THR A 162 12.14 -20.30 -8.61
N PHE A 163 12.07 -20.67 -7.33
CA PHE A 163 11.35 -19.90 -6.31
C PHE A 163 11.88 -18.46 -6.24
N LYS A 164 13.21 -18.29 -6.38
CA LYS A 164 13.83 -16.97 -6.53
C LYS A 164 13.23 -16.18 -7.67
N HIS A 165 13.14 -16.75 -8.88
CA HIS A 165 12.58 -16.06 -10.05
C HIS A 165 11.13 -15.63 -9.81
N HIS A 166 10.33 -16.50 -9.19
CA HIS A 166 8.93 -16.24 -8.87
C HIS A 166 8.80 -15.06 -7.87
N LEU A 167 9.52 -15.10 -6.75
CA LEU A 167 9.48 -14.02 -5.76
C LEU A 167 10.00 -12.68 -6.32
N MET A 168 11.00 -12.71 -7.22
CA MET A 168 11.51 -11.50 -7.87
C MET A 168 10.48 -10.82 -8.79
N ALA A 169 9.43 -11.52 -9.23
CA ALA A 169 8.29 -10.88 -9.89
C ALA A 169 7.53 -9.96 -8.92
N TYR A 170 7.30 -10.39 -7.69
CA TYR A 170 6.69 -9.55 -6.64
C TYR A 170 7.60 -8.40 -6.22
N HIS A 171 8.91 -8.63 -6.09
CA HIS A 171 9.87 -7.55 -5.89
C HIS A 171 9.75 -6.47 -6.97
N SER A 172 9.58 -6.86 -8.22
CA SER A 172 9.39 -5.91 -9.34
C SER A 172 8.04 -5.16 -9.25
N MET A 173 6.98 -5.81 -8.76
CA MET A 173 5.68 -5.16 -8.53
C MET A 173 5.80 -4.10 -7.45
N PHE A 174 6.31 -4.44 -6.26
CA PHE A 174 6.48 -3.51 -5.15
C PHE A 174 7.51 -2.40 -5.44
N SER A 175 8.51 -2.64 -6.29
CA SER A 175 9.41 -1.58 -6.77
C SER A 175 8.68 -0.51 -7.59
N ARG A 176 7.70 -0.91 -8.41
CA ARG A 176 6.85 0.05 -9.14
C ARG A 176 5.88 0.77 -8.21
N ASP A 177 5.40 0.10 -7.17
CA ASP A 177 4.48 0.69 -6.19
C ASP A 177 5.19 1.76 -5.33
N GLU A 178 6.38 1.45 -4.82
CA GLU A 178 7.21 2.45 -4.12
C GLU A 178 7.43 3.69 -5.00
N LYS A 179 7.77 3.48 -6.28
CA LYS A 179 7.98 4.60 -7.21
C LYS A 179 6.71 5.44 -7.40
N ARG A 180 5.53 4.82 -7.50
CA ARG A 180 4.25 5.56 -7.59
C ARG A 180 4.03 6.42 -6.37
N LEU A 181 4.14 5.85 -5.17
CA LEU A 181 4.00 6.59 -3.92
C LEU A 181 4.97 7.78 -3.83
N ARG A 182 6.25 7.59 -4.18
CA ARG A 182 7.22 8.69 -4.19
C ARG A 182 6.82 9.81 -5.17
N ASN A 183 6.30 9.46 -6.35
CA ASN A 183 5.80 10.45 -7.32
C ASN A 183 4.54 11.18 -6.79
N ALA A 184 3.59 10.47 -6.17
CA ALA A 184 2.41 11.07 -5.56
C ALA A 184 2.79 12.06 -4.45
N LEU A 185 3.80 11.72 -3.64
CA LEU A 185 4.34 12.62 -2.60
C LEU A 185 4.98 13.90 -3.18
N GLU A 186 5.61 13.83 -4.35
CA GLU A 186 6.15 15.01 -5.03
C GLU A 186 5.04 15.94 -5.55
N ILE A 187 3.92 15.38 -6.02
CA ILE A 187 2.77 16.13 -6.53
C ILE A 187 2.02 16.83 -5.40
N LEU A 188 1.79 16.14 -4.28
CA LEU A 188 1.07 16.72 -3.16
C LEU A 188 1.85 17.80 -2.37
N ASP A 189 3.15 18.02 -2.67
CA ASP A 189 4.07 18.82 -1.87
C ASP A 189 3.90 20.34 -2.06
N GLU A 190 2.65 20.83 -1.93
CA GLU A 190 2.27 22.24 -2.01
C GLU A 190 1.40 22.64 -0.80
N CYS A 191 1.68 23.81 -0.21
CA CYS A 191 1.03 24.29 1.01
C CYS A 191 -0.24 25.10 0.70
N PRO A 192 -1.45 24.67 1.16
CA PRO A 192 -2.68 25.44 0.98
C PRO A 192 -2.89 26.53 2.04
N LEU A 193 -2.12 26.56 3.12
CA LEU A 193 -2.31 27.50 4.23
C LEU A 193 -2.10 28.95 3.76
N GLY A 194 -3.07 29.82 4.06
CA GLY A 194 -3.14 31.19 3.58
C GLY A 194 -4.07 31.40 2.37
N CYS A 195 -4.70 30.33 1.87
CA CYS A 195 -5.77 30.45 0.86
C CYS A 195 -7.05 31.06 1.43
N GLY A 196 -7.18 31.10 2.77
CA GLY A 196 -8.40 31.53 3.42
C GLY A 196 -9.57 30.64 3.07
N ALA A 197 -10.76 31.22 2.89
CA ALA A 197 -11.94 30.44 2.48
C ALA A 197 -11.85 29.97 1.02
N LEU A 198 -11.34 30.81 0.10
CA LEU A 198 -11.17 30.56 -1.33
C LEU A 198 -10.46 31.69 -2.11
N ALA A 199 -10.26 32.85 -1.50
CA ALA A 199 -9.75 34.07 -2.17
C ALA A 199 -8.63 34.76 -1.37
N GLY A 200 -7.97 34.03 -0.47
CA GLY A 200 -6.94 34.57 0.41
C GLY A 200 -7.51 35.44 1.54
N THR A 201 -6.76 36.43 1.96
CA THR A 201 -7.09 37.35 3.06
C THR A 201 -6.62 38.77 2.71
N THR A 202 -7.26 39.78 3.30
CA THR A 202 -6.83 41.19 3.20
C THR A 202 -5.72 41.56 4.18
N HIS A 203 -5.35 40.67 5.09
CA HIS A 203 -4.21 40.83 5.97
C HIS A 203 -2.91 40.61 5.16
N ASP A 204 -1.88 41.36 5.54
CA ASP A 204 -0.54 41.23 4.94
C ASP A 204 0.19 40.00 5.52
N ILE A 205 -0.05 38.84 4.87
CA ILE A 205 0.55 37.56 5.24
C ILE A 205 1.61 37.14 4.21
N ASN A 206 2.53 36.27 4.63
CA ASN A 206 3.51 35.67 3.74
C ASN A 206 3.39 34.12 3.74
N ARG A 207 2.86 33.58 2.65
CA ARG A 207 2.60 32.14 2.49
C ARG A 207 3.88 31.31 2.32
N GLU A 208 4.97 31.91 1.86
CA GLU A 208 6.27 31.23 1.79
C GLU A 208 6.77 30.83 3.18
N ILE A 209 6.57 31.71 4.18
CA ILE A 209 6.96 31.44 5.57
C ILE A 209 6.21 30.19 6.12
N THR A 210 4.91 30.08 5.89
CA THR A 210 4.14 28.92 6.34
C THR A 210 4.52 27.66 5.59
N SER A 211 4.72 27.76 4.27
CA SER A 211 5.14 26.65 3.40
C SER A 211 6.50 26.08 3.84
N GLU A 212 7.50 26.95 4.00
CA GLU A 212 8.85 26.56 4.46
C GLU A 212 8.81 25.93 5.86
N LYS A 213 8.05 26.54 6.78
CA LYS A 213 7.94 26.06 8.17
C LYS A 213 7.31 24.67 8.27
N LEU A 214 6.40 24.34 7.37
CA LEU A 214 5.73 23.04 7.28
C LEU A 214 6.44 22.03 6.35
N GLY A 215 7.59 22.42 5.79
CA GLY A 215 8.38 21.56 4.93
C GLY A 215 7.72 21.23 3.58
N PHE A 216 6.85 22.12 3.08
CA PHE A 216 6.33 22.04 1.72
C PHE A 216 7.27 22.72 0.73
N LYS A 217 7.27 22.26 -0.50
CA LYS A 217 8.11 22.80 -1.59
C LYS A 217 7.76 24.24 -1.93
N LYS A 218 6.48 24.58 -1.95
CA LYS A 218 5.96 25.93 -2.25
C LYS A 218 4.51 26.06 -1.77
N PRO A 219 3.97 27.31 -1.68
CA PRO A 219 2.52 27.50 -1.57
C PRO A 219 1.80 27.08 -2.83
N VAL A 220 0.53 26.66 -2.73
CA VAL A 220 -0.32 26.40 -3.92
C VAL A 220 -0.51 27.67 -4.74
N ASP A 221 -0.62 27.54 -6.06
CA ASP A 221 -0.69 28.68 -6.97
C ASP A 221 -2.07 29.37 -6.99
N ASN A 222 -3.15 28.61 -6.76
CA ASN A 222 -4.54 29.08 -6.78
C ASN A 222 -5.23 28.85 -5.44
N PHE A 223 -5.82 29.89 -4.86
CA PHE A 223 -6.47 29.81 -3.54
C PHE A 223 -7.72 28.94 -3.54
N MET A 224 -8.52 29.01 -4.60
CA MET A 224 -9.76 28.25 -4.71
C MET A 224 -9.47 26.76 -4.89
N ASP A 225 -8.47 26.44 -5.70
CA ASP A 225 -7.96 25.09 -5.89
C ASP A 225 -7.36 24.53 -4.60
N GLY A 226 -6.53 25.31 -3.90
CA GLY A 226 -5.84 24.89 -2.67
C GLY A 226 -6.80 24.43 -1.54
N VAL A 227 -8.02 24.95 -1.47
CA VAL A 227 -9.02 24.52 -0.49
C VAL A 227 -9.98 23.44 -1.04
N SER A 228 -10.00 23.23 -2.36
CA SER A 228 -10.87 22.29 -3.06
C SER A 228 -10.18 20.96 -3.39
N ASP A 229 -8.89 20.99 -3.64
CA ASP A 229 -8.13 19.83 -4.12
C ASP A 229 -8.15 18.66 -3.14
N ARG A 230 -8.48 17.50 -3.67
CA ARG A 230 -8.38 16.17 -3.03
C ARG A 230 -7.76 15.14 -3.97
N ASP A 231 -7.19 15.60 -5.11
CA ASP A 231 -6.58 14.71 -6.10
C ASP A 231 -5.44 13.90 -5.48
N TYR A 232 -4.66 14.52 -4.58
CA TYR A 232 -3.59 13.85 -3.85
C TYR A 232 -4.08 12.67 -2.98
N LEU A 233 -5.30 12.76 -2.41
CA LEU A 233 -5.91 11.63 -1.68
C LEU A 233 -6.34 10.53 -2.65
N LEU A 234 -6.96 10.91 -3.78
CA LEU A 234 -7.37 9.97 -4.82
C LEU A 234 -6.17 9.25 -5.43
N GLU A 235 -5.06 9.94 -5.66
CA GLU A 235 -3.82 9.37 -6.18
C GLU A 235 -3.21 8.40 -5.18
N LEU A 236 -3.01 8.80 -3.92
CA LEU A 236 -2.49 7.92 -2.87
C LEU A 236 -3.39 6.70 -2.66
N MET A 237 -4.73 6.86 -2.57
CA MET A 237 -5.64 5.73 -2.41
C MET A 237 -5.67 4.82 -3.64
N SER A 238 -5.41 5.34 -4.84
CA SER A 238 -5.22 4.52 -6.05
C SER A 238 -3.95 3.68 -5.95
N ASP A 239 -2.86 4.26 -5.49
CA ASP A 239 -1.60 3.55 -5.24
C ASP A 239 -1.76 2.50 -4.13
N PHE A 240 -2.45 2.83 -3.04
CA PHE A 240 -2.80 1.88 -1.97
C PHE A 240 -3.61 0.70 -2.51
N SER A 241 -4.55 0.97 -3.41
CA SER A 241 -5.37 -0.06 -4.06
C SER A 241 -4.53 -0.99 -4.95
N ILE A 242 -3.54 -0.47 -5.66
CA ILE A 242 -2.61 -1.27 -6.48
C ILE A 242 -1.72 -2.12 -5.57
N ILE A 243 -1.19 -1.58 -4.47
CA ILE A 243 -0.40 -2.33 -3.48
C ILE A 243 -1.24 -3.46 -2.89
N MET A 244 -2.48 -3.18 -2.47
CA MET A 244 -3.39 -4.20 -1.94
C MET A 244 -3.70 -5.30 -2.96
N MET A 245 -3.81 -4.96 -4.25
CA MET A 245 -3.96 -5.96 -5.32
C MET A 245 -2.73 -6.87 -5.41
N HIS A 246 -1.51 -6.32 -5.33
CA HIS A 246 -0.29 -7.11 -5.34
C HIS A 246 -0.16 -7.98 -4.08
N LEU A 247 -0.49 -7.44 -2.91
CA LEU A 247 -0.57 -8.19 -1.66
C LEU A 247 -1.60 -9.33 -1.71
N SER A 248 -2.77 -9.08 -2.30
CA SER A 248 -3.82 -10.08 -2.50
C SER A 248 -3.35 -11.23 -3.39
N ARG A 249 -2.64 -10.94 -4.48
CA ARG A 249 -2.07 -11.96 -5.38
C ARG A 249 -1.01 -12.80 -4.68
N LEU A 250 -0.09 -12.17 -3.95
CA LEU A 250 0.92 -12.88 -3.16
C LEU A 250 0.26 -13.74 -2.06
N SER A 251 -0.78 -13.22 -1.41
CA SER A 251 -1.58 -13.96 -0.43
C SER A 251 -2.20 -15.21 -1.03
N GLU A 252 -2.79 -15.11 -2.23
CA GLU A 252 -3.38 -16.27 -2.92
C GLU A 252 -2.34 -17.36 -3.16
N GLU A 253 -1.14 -17.00 -3.63
CA GLU A 253 -0.08 -17.98 -3.85
C GLU A 253 0.42 -18.61 -2.53
N LEU A 254 0.57 -17.83 -1.46
CA LEU A 254 0.93 -18.37 -0.13
C LEU A 254 -0.14 -19.35 0.39
N ILE A 255 -1.42 -19.06 0.18
CA ILE A 255 -2.53 -19.94 0.55
C ILE A 255 -2.44 -21.25 -0.24
N LEU A 256 -2.29 -21.17 -1.57
CA LEU A 256 -2.12 -22.35 -2.42
C LEU A 256 -0.89 -23.16 -2.02
N TRP A 257 0.27 -22.52 -1.91
CA TRP A 257 1.54 -23.18 -1.62
C TRP A 257 1.60 -23.79 -0.22
N SER A 258 0.87 -23.26 0.75
CA SER A 258 0.79 -23.81 2.11
C SER A 258 -0.26 -24.92 2.26
N SER A 259 -1.11 -25.14 1.25
CA SER A 259 -2.13 -26.19 1.26
C SER A 259 -1.53 -27.59 1.32
N GLN A 260 -2.35 -28.58 1.73
CA GLN A 260 -1.94 -29.99 1.80
C GLN A 260 -1.60 -30.58 0.43
N GLU A 261 -2.18 -30.04 -0.64
CA GLU A 261 -1.98 -30.44 -2.03
C GLU A 261 -0.63 -30.00 -2.57
N PHE A 262 -0.23 -28.73 -2.28
CA PHE A 262 1.05 -28.16 -2.76
C PHE A 262 2.20 -28.43 -1.79
N LYS A 263 2.06 -28.04 -0.54
CA LYS A 263 3.12 -28.15 0.50
C LYS A 263 4.47 -27.55 0.09
N PHE A 264 4.46 -26.51 -0.69
CA PHE A 264 5.68 -25.82 -1.15
C PHE A 264 6.29 -24.93 -0.09
N VAL A 265 5.43 -24.39 0.77
CA VAL A 265 5.83 -23.54 1.89
C VAL A 265 5.08 -23.91 3.15
N GLU A 266 5.61 -23.47 4.29
CA GLU A 266 4.94 -23.50 5.59
C GLU A 266 4.99 -22.12 6.21
N ILE A 267 3.80 -21.56 6.50
CA ILE A 267 3.68 -20.29 7.20
C ILE A 267 4.01 -20.54 8.68
N ASP A 268 4.76 -19.64 9.30
CA ASP A 268 5.12 -19.75 10.72
C ASP A 268 3.90 -19.76 11.65
N ASP A 269 4.02 -20.43 12.80
CA ASP A 269 2.95 -20.52 13.79
C ASP A 269 2.51 -19.15 14.32
N LEU A 270 3.43 -18.17 14.34
CA LEU A 270 3.14 -16.80 14.76
C LEU A 270 2.14 -16.07 13.82
N TYR A 271 2.01 -16.54 12.57
CA TYR A 271 1.16 -15.92 11.54
C TYR A 271 0.13 -16.88 10.97
N SER A 272 -0.19 -17.93 11.74
CA SER A 272 -1.19 -18.95 11.41
C SER A 272 -2.12 -19.14 12.58
N THR A 273 -3.30 -19.70 12.34
CA THR A 273 -4.23 -20.10 13.41
C THR A 273 -4.54 -21.59 13.35
N GLY A 274 -4.94 -22.14 14.48
CA GLY A 274 -5.39 -23.52 14.59
C GLY A 274 -6.90 -23.66 14.48
N SER A 275 -7.38 -24.90 14.58
CA SER A 275 -8.81 -25.22 14.71
C SER A 275 -9.11 -25.71 16.11
N SER A 276 -10.23 -25.26 16.69
CA SER A 276 -10.71 -25.74 18.00
C SER A 276 -11.18 -27.21 18.01
N ILE A 277 -11.44 -27.77 16.81
CA ILE A 277 -11.96 -29.14 16.64
C ILE A 277 -10.93 -30.08 16.00
N MET A 278 -10.10 -29.53 15.09
CA MET A 278 -9.15 -30.30 14.27
C MET A 278 -7.71 -29.97 14.68
N PRO A 279 -7.08 -30.76 15.57
CA PRO A 279 -5.74 -30.43 16.11
C PRO A 279 -4.63 -30.35 15.08
N GLN A 280 -4.79 -31.01 13.93
CA GLN A 280 -3.81 -31.04 12.83
C GLN A 280 -3.94 -29.85 11.88
N LYS A 281 -5.01 -29.03 12.00
CA LYS A 281 -5.30 -27.96 11.05
C LYS A 281 -4.55 -26.68 11.40
N LYS A 282 -3.85 -26.12 10.41
CA LYS A 282 -3.15 -24.84 10.46
C LYS A 282 -3.65 -23.99 9.31
N ASN A 283 -4.22 -22.81 9.62
CA ASN A 283 -4.87 -21.95 8.65
C ASN A 283 -3.98 -20.76 8.27
N PRO A 284 -3.95 -20.34 7.00
CA PRO A 284 -3.21 -19.17 6.54
C PRO A 284 -4.03 -17.87 6.72
N ASP A 285 -4.62 -17.65 7.90
CA ASP A 285 -5.58 -16.56 8.15
C ASP A 285 -5.02 -15.17 7.86
N GLY A 286 -3.72 -14.96 8.10
CA GLY A 286 -3.05 -13.70 7.77
C GLY A 286 -3.14 -13.37 6.28
N ALA A 287 -2.85 -14.35 5.43
CA ALA A 287 -2.95 -14.20 3.98
C ALA A 287 -4.42 -14.04 3.52
N GLU A 288 -5.34 -14.81 4.09
CA GLU A 288 -6.77 -14.72 3.76
C GLU A 288 -7.35 -13.35 4.12
N LEU A 289 -6.99 -12.81 5.29
CA LEU A 289 -7.45 -11.47 5.72
C LEU A 289 -6.87 -10.36 4.83
N ILE A 290 -5.60 -10.42 4.44
CA ILE A 290 -5.01 -9.46 3.50
C ILE A 290 -5.78 -9.49 2.18
N ARG A 291 -6.04 -10.68 1.62
CA ARG A 291 -6.83 -10.87 0.40
C ARG A 291 -8.24 -10.27 0.56
N GLY A 292 -8.92 -10.51 1.67
CA GLY A 292 -10.26 -9.96 1.95
C GLY A 292 -10.28 -8.44 2.14
N LYS A 293 -9.29 -7.87 2.86
CA LYS A 293 -9.19 -6.43 3.13
C LYS A 293 -8.94 -5.59 1.87
N THR A 294 -8.48 -6.18 0.79
CA THR A 294 -8.30 -5.50 -0.51
C THR A 294 -9.58 -4.84 -0.99
N GLY A 295 -10.72 -5.53 -0.89
CA GLY A 295 -12.02 -4.97 -1.27
C GLY A 295 -12.44 -3.75 -0.44
N ARG A 296 -12.03 -3.67 0.83
CA ARG A 296 -12.30 -2.53 1.71
C ARG A 296 -11.57 -1.27 1.22
N VAL A 297 -10.29 -1.38 0.89
CA VAL A 297 -9.50 -0.24 0.37
C VAL A 297 -10.04 0.23 -0.99
N TYR A 298 -10.44 -0.70 -1.86
CA TYR A 298 -11.11 -0.35 -3.13
C TYR A 298 -12.42 0.41 -2.91
N GLY A 299 -13.24 -0.05 -1.94
CA GLY A 299 -14.49 0.61 -1.59
C GLY A 299 -14.28 2.05 -1.12
N ASN A 300 -13.28 2.29 -0.29
CA ASN A 300 -12.91 3.62 0.21
C ASN A 300 -12.50 4.56 -0.94
N LEU A 301 -11.64 4.10 -1.85
CA LEU A 301 -11.24 4.87 -3.04
C LEU A 301 -12.45 5.22 -3.91
N PHE A 302 -13.31 4.23 -4.19
CA PHE A 302 -14.48 4.45 -5.03
C PHE A 302 -15.48 5.41 -4.38
N SER A 303 -15.63 5.38 -3.06
CA SER A 303 -16.43 6.34 -2.30
C SER A 303 -15.91 7.76 -2.51
N LEU A 304 -14.60 8.01 -2.36
CA LEU A 304 -14.03 9.34 -2.52
C LEU A 304 -14.16 9.86 -3.95
N PHE A 305 -13.93 9.03 -4.98
CA PHE A 305 -14.24 9.41 -6.38
C PHE A 305 -15.68 9.84 -6.55
N THR A 306 -16.61 9.14 -5.90
CA THR A 306 -18.04 9.44 -5.99
C THR A 306 -18.39 10.75 -5.28
N VAL A 307 -17.78 11.06 -4.16
CA VAL A 307 -17.93 12.34 -3.46
C VAL A 307 -17.44 13.48 -4.37
N MET A 308 -16.23 13.38 -4.90
CA MET A 308 -15.59 14.48 -5.62
C MET A 308 -16.18 14.77 -7.00
N LYS A 309 -16.76 13.78 -7.69
CA LYS A 309 -17.17 13.87 -9.11
C LYS A 309 -18.13 15.00 -9.49
N GLY A 310 -18.84 15.58 -8.56
CA GLY A 310 -19.95 16.48 -8.88
C GLY A 310 -20.07 17.71 -7.99
N ILE A 311 -19.16 17.92 -7.05
CA ILE A 311 -19.16 19.11 -6.19
C ILE A 311 -18.53 20.31 -6.91
N PRO A 312 -19.05 21.54 -6.68
CA PRO A 312 -18.44 22.75 -7.24
C PRO A 312 -17.12 23.09 -6.54
N LEU A 313 -16.37 24.02 -7.14
CA LEU A 313 -15.08 24.49 -6.61
C LEU A 313 -15.19 25.10 -5.20
N ALA A 314 -14.05 25.31 -4.59
CA ALA A 314 -13.84 25.66 -3.20
C ALA A 314 -14.29 24.53 -2.25
N TYR A 315 -14.72 24.84 -1.04
CA TYR A 315 -15.09 23.85 -0.05
C TYR A 315 -16.61 23.65 0.02
N ASN A 316 -17.02 22.39 0.03
CA ASN A 316 -18.38 21.95 0.33
C ASN A 316 -18.32 20.92 1.46
N LYS A 317 -19.37 20.83 2.28
CA LYS A 317 -19.41 19.92 3.45
C LYS A 317 -19.27 18.45 3.05
N ASP A 318 -19.57 18.07 1.79
CA ASP A 318 -19.31 16.77 1.19
C ASP A 318 -17.85 16.32 1.39
N MET A 319 -16.90 17.25 1.35
CA MET A 319 -15.47 16.98 1.56
C MET A 319 -15.12 16.52 2.98
N GLN A 320 -16.06 16.54 3.94
CA GLN A 320 -15.86 15.91 5.24
C GLN A 320 -15.71 14.39 5.12
N GLU A 321 -16.33 13.79 4.07
CA GLU A 321 -16.24 12.37 3.74
C GLU A 321 -14.87 11.93 3.18
N ASP A 322 -13.92 12.85 2.98
CA ASP A 322 -12.57 12.57 2.53
C ASP A 322 -11.69 11.86 3.59
N LYS A 323 -12.12 11.86 4.87
CA LYS A 323 -11.30 11.49 6.02
C LYS A 323 -11.39 10.02 6.41
N GLU A 324 -12.59 9.54 6.76
CA GLU A 324 -12.75 8.19 7.34
C GLU A 324 -12.21 7.10 6.41
N GLY A 325 -12.56 7.16 5.11
CA GLY A 325 -12.09 6.18 4.12
C GLY A 325 -10.58 6.24 3.91
N PHE A 326 -9.97 7.44 3.95
CA PHE A 326 -8.53 7.60 3.84
C PHE A 326 -7.81 7.05 5.07
N PHE A 327 -8.22 7.44 6.28
CA PHE A 327 -7.62 6.97 7.53
C PHE A 327 -7.74 5.45 7.69
N ASP A 328 -8.88 4.90 7.28
CA ASP A 328 -9.11 3.46 7.30
C ASP A 328 -8.22 2.72 6.30
N SER A 329 -8.04 3.27 5.10
CA SER A 329 -7.16 2.71 4.07
C SER A 329 -5.71 2.71 4.51
N VAL A 330 -5.23 3.82 5.11
CA VAL A 330 -3.89 3.93 5.69
C VAL A 330 -3.65 2.84 6.72
N ARG A 331 -4.48 2.75 7.77
CA ARG A 331 -4.34 1.75 8.84
C ARG A 331 -4.41 0.32 8.33
N THR A 332 -5.30 0.08 7.36
CA THR A 332 -5.46 -1.25 6.77
C THR A 332 -4.22 -1.65 5.99
N LEU A 333 -3.68 -0.74 5.18
CA LEU A 333 -2.51 -1.02 4.35
C LEU A 333 -1.23 -1.17 5.19
N GLU A 334 -0.99 -0.29 6.17
CA GLU A 334 0.14 -0.39 7.11
C GLU A 334 0.18 -1.79 7.74
N MET A 335 -0.93 -2.23 8.32
CA MET A 335 -1.04 -3.55 8.96
C MET A 335 -0.83 -4.69 7.95
N CYS A 336 -1.39 -4.59 6.74
CA CYS A 336 -1.22 -5.63 5.72
C CYS A 336 0.22 -5.75 5.23
N LEU A 337 0.93 -4.63 5.05
CA LEU A 337 2.35 -4.62 4.67
C LEU A 337 3.22 -5.24 5.76
N GLU A 338 3.02 -4.86 7.02
CA GLU A 338 3.78 -5.42 8.15
C GLU A 338 3.55 -6.92 8.32
N ILE A 339 2.31 -7.38 8.30
CA ILE A 339 1.98 -8.81 8.43
C ILE A 339 2.56 -9.60 7.26
N MET A 340 2.42 -9.11 6.01
CA MET A 340 3.01 -9.78 4.85
C MET A 340 4.53 -9.85 4.95
N ALA A 341 5.20 -8.78 5.36
CA ALA A 341 6.64 -8.73 5.54
C ALA A 341 7.11 -9.81 6.52
N ARG A 342 6.45 -9.92 7.68
CA ARG A 342 6.78 -10.93 8.70
C ARG A 342 6.47 -12.35 8.26
N MET A 343 5.36 -12.55 7.55
CA MET A 343 5.01 -13.87 6.97
C MET A 343 6.09 -14.32 5.99
N ILE A 344 6.58 -13.45 5.09
CA ILE A 344 7.64 -13.79 4.14
C ILE A 344 8.98 -14.01 4.85
N GLU A 345 9.33 -13.14 5.81
CA GLU A 345 10.58 -13.26 6.58
C GLU A 345 10.71 -14.62 7.27
N THR A 346 9.63 -15.12 7.88
CA THR A 346 9.59 -16.37 8.64
C THR A 346 9.18 -17.59 7.81
N LEU A 347 8.85 -17.41 6.52
CA LEU A 347 8.37 -18.47 5.64
C LEU A 347 9.39 -19.60 5.52
N LYS A 348 8.95 -20.84 5.74
CA LYS A 348 9.76 -22.04 5.51
C LYS A 348 9.49 -22.58 4.12
N VAL A 349 10.53 -22.67 3.32
CA VAL A 349 10.46 -23.21 1.94
C VAL A 349 10.71 -24.71 1.97
N ARG A 350 9.91 -25.49 1.24
CA ARG A 350 9.95 -26.94 1.15
C ARG A 350 10.49 -27.38 -0.22
N ASP A 351 11.80 -27.18 -0.40
CA ASP A 351 12.53 -27.48 -1.64
C ASP A 351 12.26 -28.90 -2.18
N ASP A 352 12.28 -29.91 -1.31
CA ASP A 352 12.02 -31.30 -1.73
C ASP A 352 10.65 -31.50 -2.37
N ASN A 353 9.62 -30.81 -1.86
CA ASN A 353 8.27 -30.90 -2.42
C ASN A 353 8.17 -30.18 -3.78
N MET A 354 8.82 -29.03 -3.92
CA MET A 354 8.93 -28.32 -5.19
C MET A 354 9.63 -29.17 -6.24
N LYS A 355 10.79 -29.79 -5.90
CA LYS A 355 11.52 -30.70 -6.78
C LYS A 355 10.70 -31.90 -7.23
N LYS A 356 9.95 -32.54 -6.31
CA LYS A 356 9.04 -33.63 -6.66
C LYS A 356 7.93 -33.17 -7.62
N ALA A 357 7.41 -31.96 -7.41
CA ALA A 357 6.34 -31.42 -8.25
C ALA A 357 6.83 -31.09 -9.67
N VAL A 358 8.10 -30.74 -9.86
CA VAL A 358 8.70 -30.53 -11.19
C VAL A 358 8.68 -31.81 -12.01
N LYS A 359 9.05 -32.94 -11.42
CA LYS A 359 9.16 -34.25 -12.14
C LYS A 359 7.81 -34.77 -12.65
N GLY A 360 6.71 -34.45 -12.02
CA GLY A 360 5.41 -35.02 -12.33
C GLY A 360 4.56 -34.24 -13.34
N GLY A 361 5.13 -33.39 -14.23
CA GLY A 361 4.31 -32.50 -15.04
C GLY A 361 4.78 -32.26 -16.47
N PHE A 362 5.68 -33.06 -16.98
CA PHE A 362 6.25 -32.94 -18.35
C PHE A 362 6.75 -31.52 -18.67
N LEU A 363 7.33 -30.84 -17.69
CA LEU A 363 7.78 -29.46 -17.80
C LEU A 363 8.92 -29.27 -18.80
N ASN A 364 9.54 -30.37 -19.23
CA ASN A 364 10.62 -30.45 -20.22
C ASN A 364 10.15 -30.87 -21.61
N ALA A 365 8.83 -30.99 -21.82
CA ALA A 365 8.26 -31.40 -23.11
C ALA A 365 8.59 -30.42 -24.25
N THR A 366 8.61 -29.11 -23.95
CA THR A 366 8.98 -28.08 -24.93
C THR A 366 10.45 -28.26 -25.38
N GLU A 367 11.33 -28.58 -24.46
CA GLU A 367 12.76 -28.78 -24.72
C GLU A 367 12.99 -30.05 -25.59
N VAL A 368 12.15 -31.07 -25.44
CA VAL A 368 12.17 -32.21 -26.37
C VAL A 368 11.82 -31.77 -27.78
N ALA A 369 10.80 -30.93 -27.93
CA ALA A 369 10.42 -30.40 -29.25
C ALA A 369 11.56 -29.53 -29.84
N ASP A 370 12.19 -28.68 -29.03
CA ASP A 370 13.30 -27.84 -29.44
C ASP A 370 14.54 -28.67 -29.81
N TYR A 371 14.79 -29.79 -29.10
CA TYR A 371 15.82 -30.76 -29.47
C TYR A 371 15.59 -31.33 -30.86
N LEU A 372 14.36 -31.81 -31.12
CA LEU A 372 14.00 -32.35 -32.44
C LEU A 372 14.15 -31.31 -33.56
N VAL A 373 13.76 -30.05 -33.29
CA VAL A 373 13.95 -28.93 -34.23
C VAL A 373 15.42 -28.67 -34.51
N LYS A 374 16.28 -28.70 -33.46
CA LYS A 374 17.74 -28.57 -33.62
C LYS A 374 18.34 -29.69 -34.46
N LYS A 375 17.79 -30.88 -34.38
CA LYS A 375 18.19 -32.05 -35.22
C LYS A 375 17.59 -32.01 -36.63
N GLY A 376 16.77 -30.98 -36.99
CA GLY A 376 16.25 -30.76 -38.33
C GLY A 376 14.78 -31.15 -38.57
N THR A 377 14.05 -31.57 -37.54
CA THR A 377 12.61 -31.86 -37.61
C THR A 377 11.83 -30.53 -37.66
N ALA A 378 10.82 -30.43 -38.54
CA ALA A 378 9.95 -29.28 -38.57
C ALA A 378 9.18 -29.11 -37.23
N PHE A 379 9.03 -27.86 -36.72
CA PHE A 379 8.44 -27.60 -35.41
C PHE A 379 7.05 -28.28 -35.21
N ARG A 380 6.18 -28.25 -36.23
CA ARG A 380 4.86 -28.88 -36.14
C ARG A 380 4.94 -30.40 -35.99
N ASP A 381 5.87 -31.03 -36.67
CA ASP A 381 6.09 -32.46 -36.58
C ASP A 381 6.72 -32.82 -35.23
N ALA A 382 7.70 -32.04 -34.80
CA ALA A 382 8.31 -32.15 -33.46
C ALA A 382 7.26 -32.08 -32.35
N HIS A 383 6.34 -31.09 -32.42
CA HIS A 383 5.24 -30.95 -31.46
C HIS A 383 4.31 -32.20 -31.46
N GLY A 384 3.99 -32.76 -32.64
CA GLY A 384 3.20 -33.98 -32.75
C GLY A 384 3.92 -35.20 -32.14
N ILE A 385 5.21 -35.35 -32.40
CA ILE A 385 6.05 -36.40 -31.81
C ILE A 385 6.05 -36.29 -30.27
N VAL A 386 6.27 -35.10 -29.73
CA VAL A 386 6.26 -34.88 -28.28
C VAL A 386 4.90 -35.16 -27.66
N GLY A 387 3.81 -34.81 -28.33
CA GLY A 387 2.46 -35.15 -27.88
C GLY A 387 2.27 -36.66 -27.71
N ASN A 388 2.78 -37.45 -28.64
CA ASN A 388 2.73 -38.92 -28.56
C ASN A 388 3.66 -39.44 -27.42
N ILE A 389 4.81 -38.84 -27.22
CA ILE A 389 5.71 -39.19 -26.10
C ILE A 389 5.01 -38.92 -24.75
N VAL A 390 4.33 -37.78 -24.58
CA VAL A 390 3.56 -37.48 -23.36
C VAL A 390 2.47 -38.53 -23.13
N ILE A 391 1.68 -38.87 -24.13
CA ILE A 391 0.65 -39.94 -24.04
C ILE A 391 1.29 -41.26 -23.61
N TYR A 392 2.42 -41.64 -24.22
CA TYR A 392 3.14 -42.84 -23.83
C TYR A 392 3.59 -42.82 -22.38
N CYS A 393 4.11 -41.69 -21.92
CA CYS A 393 4.52 -41.48 -20.52
C CYS A 393 3.34 -41.62 -19.56
N GLU A 394 2.18 -41.02 -19.89
CA GLU A 394 0.94 -41.15 -19.10
C GLU A 394 0.47 -42.59 -19.00
N ASP A 395 0.46 -43.33 -20.11
CA ASP A 395 0.02 -44.74 -20.19
C ASP A 395 0.95 -45.67 -19.38
N HIS A 396 2.23 -45.30 -19.19
CA HIS A 396 3.24 -46.14 -18.52
C HIS A 396 3.66 -45.61 -17.17
N ASP A 397 3.02 -44.52 -16.63
CA ASP A 397 3.36 -43.86 -15.38
C ASP A 397 4.85 -43.48 -15.28
N LYS A 398 5.39 -42.91 -16.37
CA LYS A 398 6.79 -42.47 -16.48
C LYS A 398 6.87 -40.95 -16.70
N ALA A 399 8.01 -40.36 -16.24
CA ALA A 399 8.41 -39.02 -16.67
C ALA A 399 9.25 -39.12 -17.98
N ILE A 400 9.32 -38.03 -18.75
CA ILE A 400 10.08 -38.01 -20.03
C ILE A 400 11.56 -38.34 -19.80
N GLU A 401 12.14 -37.84 -18.72
CA GLU A 401 13.53 -38.09 -18.35
C GLU A 401 13.83 -39.53 -17.90
N GLU A 402 12.81 -40.36 -17.73
CA GLU A 402 12.92 -41.77 -17.37
C GLU A 402 12.85 -42.69 -18.59
N LEU A 403 12.55 -42.15 -19.78
CA LEU A 403 12.50 -42.92 -21.02
C LEU A 403 13.93 -43.27 -21.46
N THR A 404 14.08 -44.54 -21.87
CA THR A 404 15.35 -45.02 -22.50
C THR A 404 15.41 -44.53 -23.97
N LEU A 405 16.62 -44.54 -24.56
CA LEU A 405 16.80 -44.20 -25.97
C LEU A 405 16.02 -45.17 -26.87
N GLU A 406 15.86 -46.44 -26.49
CA GLU A 406 15.07 -47.43 -27.23
C GLU A 406 13.58 -47.05 -27.24
N GLU A 407 13.03 -46.57 -26.12
CA GLU A 407 11.67 -46.05 -26.04
C GLU A 407 11.51 -44.75 -26.85
N LEU A 408 12.42 -43.81 -26.77
CA LEU A 408 12.41 -42.57 -27.56
C LEU A 408 12.52 -42.82 -29.07
N SER A 409 13.33 -43.79 -29.46
CA SER A 409 13.53 -44.16 -30.89
C SER A 409 12.25 -44.71 -31.56
N GLN A 410 11.26 -45.14 -30.78
CA GLN A 410 9.94 -45.51 -31.32
C GLN A 410 9.20 -44.31 -31.91
N PHE A 411 9.52 -43.10 -31.50
CA PHE A 411 8.86 -41.89 -31.96
C PHE A 411 9.69 -41.11 -32.99
N SER A 412 11.04 -41.23 -32.96
CA SER A 412 11.92 -40.62 -33.96
C SER A 412 13.35 -41.20 -33.86
N ASP A 413 13.93 -41.49 -35.01
CA ASP A 413 15.31 -42.01 -35.14
C ASP A 413 16.39 -40.95 -34.83
N VAL A 414 16.00 -39.69 -34.63
CA VAL A 414 17.00 -38.58 -34.38
C VAL A 414 17.40 -38.43 -32.91
N PHE A 415 16.77 -39.17 -32.01
CA PHE A 415 17.15 -39.15 -30.59
C PHE A 415 18.49 -39.84 -30.36
N ASP A 416 19.37 -39.19 -29.61
CA ASP A 416 20.66 -39.73 -29.12
C ASP A 416 20.88 -39.31 -27.66
N GLU A 417 22.02 -39.67 -27.06
CA GLU A 417 22.36 -39.40 -25.64
C GLU A 417 22.31 -37.89 -25.29
N GLU A 418 22.48 -36.98 -26.26
CA GLU A 418 22.42 -35.52 -25.99
C GLU A 418 21.03 -35.08 -25.47
N ILE A 419 19.96 -35.88 -25.71
CA ILE A 419 18.62 -35.53 -25.24
C ILE A 419 18.56 -35.36 -23.73
N TYR A 420 19.23 -36.23 -22.96
CA TYR A 420 19.19 -36.19 -21.50
C TYR A 420 19.78 -34.89 -20.94
N ASP A 421 20.88 -34.40 -21.54
CA ASP A 421 21.44 -33.08 -21.19
C ASP A 421 20.53 -31.91 -21.60
N PHE A 422 19.74 -32.12 -22.67
CA PHE A 422 18.88 -31.09 -23.21
C PHE A 422 17.63 -30.87 -22.37
N ILE A 423 17.07 -31.95 -21.81
CA ILE A 423 15.86 -31.96 -20.98
C ILE A 423 16.13 -31.90 -19.49
N ASP A 424 17.39 -31.87 -19.07
CA ASP A 424 17.75 -31.70 -17.66
C ASP A 424 17.29 -30.33 -17.13
N TYR A 425 16.57 -30.31 -16.02
CA TYR A 425 15.93 -29.12 -15.50
C TYR A 425 16.94 -28.03 -15.09
N GLU A 426 18.13 -28.38 -14.58
CA GLU A 426 19.17 -27.41 -14.27
C GLU A 426 19.77 -26.80 -15.55
N ASN A 427 19.94 -27.61 -16.60
CA ASN A 427 20.42 -27.14 -17.89
C ASN A 427 19.39 -26.23 -18.58
N ILE A 428 18.10 -26.52 -18.45
CA ILE A 428 17.01 -25.65 -18.92
C ILE A 428 17.06 -24.31 -18.24
N LEU A 429 17.15 -24.28 -16.91
CA LEU A 429 17.27 -23.03 -16.14
C LEU A 429 18.53 -22.23 -16.50
N ASN A 430 19.67 -22.91 -16.69
CA ASN A 430 20.93 -22.26 -17.05
C ASN A 430 20.87 -21.59 -18.43
N LYS A 431 20.22 -22.24 -19.42
CA LYS A 431 20.04 -21.72 -20.78
C LYS A 431 18.97 -20.64 -20.85
N GLY A 432 17.90 -20.73 -20.08
CA GLY A 432 16.77 -19.81 -20.04
C GLY A 432 16.98 -18.66 -19.05
N ILE A 433 16.55 -18.86 -17.82
CA ILE A 433 16.47 -17.81 -16.78
C ILE A 433 17.84 -17.27 -16.41
N LYS A 434 18.79 -18.15 -16.03
CA LYS A 434 20.10 -17.74 -15.52
C LYS A 434 20.97 -17.04 -16.56
N LYS A 435 20.80 -17.37 -17.85
CA LYS A 435 21.53 -16.72 -18.96
C LYS A 435 21.02 -15.30 -19.24
N ASN A 436 19.72 -15.08 -19.13
CA ASN A 436 19.06 -13.88 -19.65
C ASN A 436 18.73 -12.86 -18.55
N LEU A 437 18.74 -13.25 -17.28
CA LEU A 437 18.43 -12.38 -16.15
C LEU A 437 19.68 -12.16 -15.27
N LYS A 438 20.00 -10.89 -15.07
CA LYS A 438 21.12 -10.45 -14.24
C LYS A 438 20.58 -10.00 -12.87
N TRP A 439 20.37 -10.92 -11.95
CA TRP A 439 20.13 -10.64 -10.54
C TRP A 439 21.00 -11.43 -9.59
#